data_25a3252e78a2a262522721f12af0ba9d
#
_entry.id   25a3252e78a2a262522721f12af0ba9d
#
_cell.length_a   1.000
_cell.length_b   1.000
_cell.length_c   1.000
_cell.angle_alpha   90.00
_cell.angle_beta   90.00
_cell.angle_gamma   90.00
#
_symmetry.space_group_name_H-M   'P 1'
#
loop_
_entity.id
_entity.type
_entity.pdbx_description
1 polymer ?
#
loop_
_entity_poly.entity_id
_entity_poly.type
_entity_poly.pdbx_seq_one_letter_code
_entity_poly.pdbx_strand_id
1 'polypeptide(L)'
;MPSKYDIQFFKTPNGRAPVLECLNLLLNSKNPSDRALAEDILTFLTLLSDRGTTLGMPYSKHLRGSLWELRPKNNRIIYCCIQGNKIYLLHNFKKQSQKTPLKEIKLAMSRYKELTSH
;
A
#
# COMPACT_ATOMS: atom_id res chain seq x y z
N MET A 1 -15.13 13.56 10.07
CA MET A 1 -15.27 12.28 10.79
C MET A 1 -13.92 11.60 10.88
N PRO A 2 -13.56 11.06 12.03
CA PRO A 2 -12.31 10.32 12.12
C PRO A 2 -12.36 9.08 11.24
N SER A 3 -11.21 8.71 10.68
CA SER A 3 -11.10 7.53 9.86
C SER A 3 -11.27 6.28 10.72
N LYS A 4 -11.93 5.25 10.17
CA LYS A 4 -12.11 3.98 10.86
C LYS A 4 -10.82 3.17 10.97
N TYR A 5 -9.91 3.36 10.01
CA TYR A 5 -8.66 2.61 9.93
C TYR A 5 -7.49 3.55 9.99
N ASP A 6 -6.46 3.13 10.71
CA ASP A 6 -5.22 3.88 10.88
C ASP A 6 -4.20 3.39 9.86
N ILE A 7 -3.85 4.26 8.89
CA ILE A 7 -2.91 3.91 7.84
C ILE A 7 -1.49 4.19 8.32
N GLN A 8 -0.66 3.16 8.31
CA GLN A 8 0.74 3.24 8.72
C GLN A 8 1.62 2.82 7.55
N PHE A 9 2.80 3.44 7.46
CA PHE A 9 3.81 3.04 6.48
C PHE A 9 4.78 2.08 7.17
N PHE A 10 4.97 0.91 6.58
CA PHE A 10 5.95 -0.04 7.10
C PHE A 10 7.33 0.60 7.14
N LYS A 11 8.04 0.39 8.25
CA LYS A 11 9.43 0.85 8.42
C LYS A 11 10.36 -0.36 8.52
N THR A 12 11.49 -0.28 7.82
CA THR A 12 12.54 -1.28 7.92
C THR A 12 13.25 -1.16 9.28
N PRO A 13 14.05 -2.17 9.68
CA PRO A 13 14.77 -2.10 10.96
C PRO A 13 15.66 -0.87 11.10
N ASN A 14 16.22 -0.36 10.01
CA ASN A 14 17.04 0.85 10.04
C ASN A 14 16.23 2.14 9.89
N GLY A 15 14.91 2.07 10.04
CA GLY A 15 14.06 3.24 10.12
C GLY A 15 13.58 3.81 8.79
N ARG A 16 13.88 3.17 7.67
CA ARG A 16 13.40 3.63 6.37
C ARG A 16 11.94 3.23 6.15
N ALA A 17 11.20 4.05 5.43
CA ALA A 17 9.80 3.79 5.09
C ALA A 17 9.65 3.78 3.56
N PRO A 18 9.85 2.59 2.91
CA PRO A 18 9.96 2.55 1.45
C PRO A 18 8.75 3.08 0.70
N VAL A 19 7.53 2.75 1.14
CA VAL A 19 6.32 3.22 0.45
C VAL A 19 6.16 4.73 0.62
N LEU A 20 6.41 5.25 1.82
CA LEU A 20 6.34 6.69 2.08
C LEU A 20 7.39 7.45 1.26
N GLU A 21 8.62 6.92 1.18
CA GLU A 21 9.68 7.53 0.39
C GLU A 21 9.28 7.62 -1.09
N CYS A 22 8.70 6.55 -1.62
CA CYS A 22 8.22 6.54 -2.99
C CYS A 22 7.14 7.59 -3.21
N LEU A 23 6.16 7.68 -2.31
CA LEU A 23 5.09 8.67 -2.40
C LEU A 23 5.65 10.09 -2.36
N ASN A 24 6.61 10.35 -1.47
CA ASN A 24 7.23 11.67 -1.39
C ASN A 24 7.99 12.05 -2.66
N LEU A 25 8.68 11.08 -3.28
CA LEU A 25 9.34 11.33 -4.56
C LEU A 25 8.35 11.72 -5.64
N LEU A 26 7.20 11.05 -5.69
CA LEU A 26 6.15 11.39 -6.66
C LEU A 26 5.56 12.77 -6.39
N LEU A 27 5.30 13.08 -5.13
CA LEU A 27 4.73 14.40 -4.74
C LEU A 27 5.67 15.55 -5.07
N ASN A 28 6.98 15.34 -4.99
CA ASN A 28 7.98 16.36 -5.23
C ASN A 28 8.50 16.37 -6.67
N SER A 29 7.98 15.48 -7.51
CA SER A 29 8.41 15.40 -8.92
C SER A 29 7.90 16.60 -9.70
N LYS A 30 8.69 17.02 -10.69
CA LYS A 30 8.30 18.08 -11.63
C LYS A 30 7.46 17.52 -12.78
N ASN A 31 7.40 16.18 -12.90
CA ASN A 31 6.64 15.52 -13.94
C ASN A 31 5.14 15.50 -13.56
N PRO A 32 4.25 16.09 -14.39
CA PRO A 32 2.82 16.12 -14.07
C PRO A 32 2.19 14.74 -13.89
N SER A 33 2.64 13.72 -14.62
CA SER A 33 2.07 12.39 -14.47
C SER A 33 2.48 11.74 -13.14
N ASP A 34 3.67 12.04 -12.62
CA ASP A 34 4.08 11.57 -11.29
C ASP A 34 3.21 12.20 -10.20
N ARG A 35 2.95 13.49 -10.31
CA ARG A 35 2.10 14.19 -9.34
C ARG A 35 0.65 13.69 -9.41
N ALA A 36 0.16 13.42 -10.63
CA ALA A 36 -1.19 12.86 -10.80
C ALA A 36 -1.30 11.48 -10.15
N LEU A 37 -0.25 10.65 -10.28
CA LEU A 37 -0.21 9.35 -9.62
C LEU A 37 -0.21 9.52 -8.10
N ALA A 38 0.59 10.46 -7.58
CA ALA A 38 0.63 10.72 -6.14
C ALA A 38 -0.74 11.14 -5.61
N GLU A 39 -1.44 12.02 -6.33
CA GLU A 39 -2.79 12.44 -5.94
C GLU A 39 -3.76 11.27 -5.95
N ASP A 40 -3.66 10.39 -6.94
CA ASP A 40 -4.49 9.20 -7.03
C ASP A 40 -4.22 8.25 -5.85
N ILE A 41 -2.95 8.07 -5.51
CA ILE A 41 -2.57 7.27 -4.34
C ILE A 41 -3.20 7.85 -3.07
N LEU A 42 -3.10 9.17 -2.87
CA LEU A 42 -3.68 9.80 -1.68
C LEU A 42 -5.19 9.61 -1.62
N THR A 43 -5.87 9.72 -2.77
CA THR A 43 -7.31 9.47 -2.85
C THR A 43 -7.63 8.03 -2.43
N PHE A 44 -6.87 7.06 -2.95
CA PHE A 44 -7.07 5.65 -2.61
C PHE A 44 -6.78 5.37 -1.14
N LEU A 45 -5.76 6.03 -0.56
CA LEU A 45 -5.48 5.88 0.87
C LEU A 45 -6.63 6.43 1.73
N THR A 46 -7.25 7.52 1.28
CA THR A 46 -8.43 8.07 1.97
C THR A 46 -9.58 7.06 1.94
N LEU A 47 -9.85 6.47 0.78
CA LEU A 47 -10.87 5.43 0.66
C LEU A 47 -10.55 4.23 1.54
N LEU A 48 -9.28 3.82 1.56
CA LEU A 48 -8.84 2.68 2.36
C LEU A 48 -8.99 2.97 3.86
N SER A 49 -8.69 4.18 4.30
CA SER A 49 -8.83 4.57 5.70
C SER A 49 -10.30 4.57 6.14
N ASP A 50 -11.21 4.73 5.20
CA ASP A 50 -12.65 4.73 5.49
C ASP A 50 -13.24 3.32 5.46
N ARG A 51 -12.82 2.49 4.51
CA ARG A 51 -13.44 1.20 4.25
C ARG A 51 -12.60 -0.03 4.58
N GLY A 52 -11.29 0.13 4.74
CA GLY A 52 -10.38 -0.98 5.02
C GLY A 52 -10.47 -2.07 3.95
N THR A 53 -10.39 -3.33 4.38
CA THR A 53 -10.40 -4.47 3.44
C THR A 53 -11.74 -4.67 2.75
N THR A 54 -12.80 -3.96 3.18
CA THR A 54 -14.10 -4.02 2.49
C THR A 54 -14.18 -3.11 1.27
N LEU A 55 -13.10 -2.35 0.98
CA LEU A 55 -13.09 -1.40 -0.14
C LEU A 55 -13.44 -2.05 -1.49
N GLY A 56 -12.85 -3.23 -1.78
CA GLY A 56 -13.22 -4.02 -2.95
C GLY A 56 -12.79 -3.46 -4.30
N MET A 57 -13.02 -4.28 -5.32
CA MET A 57 -12.71 -3.91 -6.71
C MET A 57 -13.53 -2.71 -7.16
N PRO A 58 -12.99 -1.85 -8.04
CA PRO A 58 -11.69 -1.95 -8.70
C PRO A 58 -10.54 -1.38 -7.88
N TYR A 59 -10.79 -0.91 -6.65
CA TYR A 59 -9.80 -0.18 -5.85
C TYR A 59 -8.83 -1.09 -5.11
N SER A 60 -9.32 -2.23 -4.65
CA SER A 60 -8.55 -3.13 -3.79
C SER A 60 -8.93 -4.58 -4.06
N LYS A 61 -7.97 -5.48 -3.88
CA LYS A 61 -8.17 -6.91 -4.13
C LYS A 61 -7.38 -7.72 -3.10
N HIS A 62 -7.98 -8.81 -2.62
CA HIS A 62 -7.26 -9.76 -1.78
C HIS A 62 -6.24 -10.54 -2.62
N LEU A 63 -5.02 -10.70 -2.10
CA LEU A 63 -3.97 -11.46 -2.78
C LEU A 63 -3.85 -12.87 -2.22
N ARG A 64 -3.38 -12.98 -0.99
CA ARG A 64 -3.28 -14.25 -0.28
C ARG A 64 -3.07 -13.99 1.20
N GLY A 65 -3.59 -14.88 2.06
CA GLY A 65 -3.40 -14.77 3.51
C GLY A 65 -3.82 -13.40 4.01
N SER A 66 -2.91 -12.71 4.68
CA SER A 66 -3.17 -11.38 5.22
C SER A 66 -2.86 -10.24 4.25
N LEU A 67 -2.45 -10.55 3.03
CA LEU A 67 -2.03 -9.54 2.06
C LEU A 67 -3.15 -9.14 1.12
N TRP A 68 -3.26 -7.82 0.93
CA TRP A 68 -4.22 -7.17 0.03
C TRP A 68 -3.46 -6.22 -0.88
N GLU A 69 -4.07 -5.85 -1.99
CA GLU A 69 -3.44 -4.98 -2.99
C GLU A 69 -4.35 -3.79 -3.29
N LEU A 70 -3.82 -2.59 -3.11
CA LEU A 70 -4.48 -1.35 -3.51
C LEU A 70 -4.02 -1.01 -4.94
N ARG A 71 -4.91 -0.50 -5.77
CA ARG A 71 -4.69 -0.46 -7.22
C ARG A 71 -4.83 0.92 -7.87
N PRO A 72 -4.08 1.95 -7.43
CA PRO A 72 -4.16 3.27 -8.05
C PRO A 72 -3.43 3.30 -9.39
N LYS A 73 -4.16 3.56 -10.49
CA LYS A 73 -3.64 3.62 -11.86
C LYS A 73 -2.79 2.39 -12.18
N ASN A 74 -1.54 2.59 -12.62
CA ASN A 74 -0.63 1.50 -12.94
C ASN A 74 0.30 1.15 -11.78
N ASN A 75 -0.01 1.62 -10.58
CA ASN A 75 0.76 1.31 -9.38
C ASN A 75 0.01 0.29 -8.52
N ARG A 76 0.75 -0.45 -7.72
CA ARG A 76 0.16 -1.42 -6.79
C ARG A 76 0.80 -1.24 -5.43
N ILE A 77 -0.03 -1.22 -4.38
CA ILE A 77 0.45 -1.10 -3.00
C ILE A 77 -0.08 -2.30 -2.23
N ILE A 78 0.84 -3.16 -1.77
CA ILE A 78 0.45 -4.32 -0.98
C ILE A 78 0.37 -3.90 0.47
N TYR A 79 -0.74 -4.23 1.14
CA TYR A 79 -0.97 -3.85 2.51
C TYR A 79 -1.56 -5.03 3.31
N CYS A 80 -1.52 -4.89 4.63
CA CYS A 80 -2.19 -5.81 5.55
C CYS A 80 -2.96 -5.00 6.59
N CYS A 81 -3.96 -5.64 7.20
CA CYS A 81 -4.71 -5.04 8.30
C CYS A 81 -4.50 -5.89 9.53
N ILE A 82 -4.02 -5.28 10.62
CA ILE A 82 -3.77 -6.01 11.88
C ILE A 82 -4.44 -5.29 13.04
N GLN A 83 -4.69 -6.03 14.11
CA GLN A 83 -5.35 -5.52 15.32
C GLN A 83 -6.68 -4.84 15.01
N GLY A 84 -7.36 -5.32 13.97
CA GLY A 84 -8.70 -4.86 13.62
C GLY A 84 -8.75 -3.57 12.81
N ASN A 85 -7.90 -2.59 13.08
CA ASN A 85 -8.00 -1.28 12.43
C ASN A 85 -6.69 -0.67 11.96
N LYS A 86 -5.56 -1.34 12.13
CA LYS A 86 -4.26 -0.80 11.68
C LYS A 86 -3.89 -1.40 10.34
N ILE A 87 -3.74 -0.54 9.35
CA ILE A 87 -3.34 -0.95 8.00
C ILE A 87 -1.91 -0.50 7.78
N TYR A 88 -1.04 -1.47 7.41
CA TYR A 88 0.36 -1.18 7.11
C TYR A 88 0.60 -1.32 5.62
N LEU A 89 1.12 -0.26 5.01
CA LEU A 89 1.51 -0.27 3.60
C LEU A 89 2.91 -0.89 3.53
N LEU A 90 2.98 -2.11 2.98
CA LEU A 90 4.18 -2.93 3.04
C LEU A 90 5.14 -2.73 1.88
N HIS A 91 4.60 -2.58 0.67
CA HIS A 91 5.41 -2.57 -0.55
C HIS A 91 4.60 -1.97 -1.69
N ASN A 92 5.28 -1.23 -2.57
CA ASN A 92 4.62 -0.72 -3.77
C ASN A 92 5.49 -0.97 -4.99
N PHE A 93 4.85 -1.11 -6.14
CA PHE A 93 5.55 -1.37 -7.39
C PHE A 93 4.68 -0.96 -8.57
N LYS A 94 5.31 -0.75 -9.72
CA LYS A 94 4.61 -0.45 -10.96
C LYS A 94 4.10 -1.75 -11.57
N LYS A 95 2.83 -1.76 -11.98
CA LYS A 95 2.21 -2.92 -12.62
C LYS A 95 2.95 -3.27 -13.91
N GLN A 96 3.32 -4.55 -14.06
CA GLN A 96 3.96 -5.06 -15.27
C GLN A 96 3.03 -5.99 -16.06
N SER A 97 2.04 -6.60 -15.37
CA SER A 97 1.11 -7.56 -15.97
C SER A 97 -0.18 -7.58 -15.17
N GLN A 98 -1.16 -8.36 -15.62
CA GLN A 98 -2.44 -8.50 -14.92
C GLN A 98 -2.25 -9.17 -13.55
N LYS A 99 -1.35 -10.15 -13.48
CA LYS A 99 -1.12 -10.91 -12.26
C LYS A 99 0.01 -10.29 -11.46
N THR A 100 -0.17 -10.20 -10.14
CA THR A 100 0.87 -9.70 -9.25
C THR A 100 2.05 -10.67 -9.24
N PRO A 101 3.27 -10.20 -9.61
CA PRO A 101 4.43 -11.08 -9.64
C PRO A 101 4.75 -11.66 -8.26
N LEU A 102 5.16 -12.92 -8.26
CA LEU A 102 5.46 -13.63 -7.02
C LEU A 102 6.55 -12.93 -6.19
N LYS A 103 7.55 -12.34 -6.85
CA LYS A 103 8.64 -11.63 -6.15
C LYS A 103 8.12 -10.46 -5.33
N GLU A 104 7.10 -9.77 -5.81
CA GLU A 104 6.51 -8.64 -5.08
C GLU A 104 5.71 -9.15 -3.87
N ILE A 105 5.00 -10.26 -4.05
CA ILE A 105 4.26 -10.89 -2.95
C ILE A 105 5.24 -11.38 -1.87
N LYS A 106 6.34 -12.01 -2.27
CA LYS A 106 7.34 -12.52 -1.33
C LYS A 106 7.98 -11.40 -0.51
N LEU A 107 8.29 -10.27 -1.15
CA LEU A 107 8.85 -9.13 -0.43
C LEU A 107 7.84 -8.58 0.58
N ALA A 108 6.60 -8.41 0.17
CA ALA A 108 5.55 -7.94 1.06
C ALA A 108 5.32 -8.92 2.22
N MET A 109 5.34 -10.22 1.95
CA MET A 109 5.18 -11.24 2.98
C MET A 109 6.34 -11.21 3.98
N SER A 110 7.55 -10.99 3.50
CA SER A 110 8.73 -10.84 4.37
C SER A 110 8.54 -9.67 5.34
N ARG A 111 8.05 -8.55 4.83
CA ARG A 111 7.79 -7.36 5.66
C ARG A 111 6.64 -7.60 6.63
N TYR A 112 5.61 -8.29 6.20
CA TYR A 112 4.50 -8.65 7.07
C TYR A 112 4.99 -9.52 8.24
N LYS A 113 5.82 -10.53 7.95
CA LYS A 113 6.37 -11.40 8.99
C LYS A 113 7.22 -10.62 9.99
N GLU A 114 8.05 -9.70 9.50
CA GLU A 114 8.85 -8.85 10.36
C GLU A 114 7.97 -8.01 11.29
N LEU A 115 6.90 -7.46 10.74
CA LEU A 115 5.95 -6.62 11.48
C LEU A 115 5.25 -7.40 12.58
N THR A 116 4.96 -8.68 12.36
CA THR A 116 4.15 -9.50 13.26
C THR A 116 4.96 -10.49 14.11
N SER A 117 6.28 -10.47 14.03
CA SER A 117 7.14 -11.47 14.68
C SER A 117 7.55 -11.12 16.09
N HIS A 118 6.86 -10.22 16.75
CA HIS A 118 7.19 -9.79 18.13
C HIS A 118 6.29 -10.44 19.15
#